data_20c4df80223188b9262f05a559407371
#
_entry.id   20c4df80223188b9262f05a559407371
#
_cell.length_a   1.000
_cell.length_b   1.000
_cell.length_c   1.000
_cell.angle_alpha   90.00
_cell.angle_beta   90.00
_cell.angle_gamma   90.00
#
_symmetry.space_group_name_H-M   'P 1'
#
loop_
_entity.id
_entity.type
_entity.pdbx_description
1 polymer ?
#
loop_
_entity_poly.entity_id
_entity_poly.type
_entity_poly.pdbx_seq_one_letter_code
_entity_poly.pdbx_strand_id
1 'polypeptide(L)'
;DKVIKKAAYTTKETVDTIQYPTYSDKFEAALKQIIDILGDIVPECSARFYAIKFFERDALVQNEVELSEFQKGEINEVIKITEDIFTEDSESIVVNERYEFIERVAKMAQNQDSNFKMTISDKIDRVVTNRILALPIFAIVMFLVYYLSIQTVGTMWTDWVNDVLFGDLVPNWVQAGLDYLHVSGWLESLIIDGIVAGVGTVLGFLPQIFVLFICLGILEDIGYMSRIAFVMDRVFRRFGLSGKSFIPMLIATGCGVPAIMASRTIENERDRRITIMTATFMPCSAKLEIIALIAGAFFPDNPFVAPSTYFIGFLTIILSGIALKKTSFLGSYVSPFIMELPAYHMPKVWSVLRYAFGKAMSFVKRAGTIIFSLTVIIWFMSSYDFAFQAVDTEYSILAALGRAIAWIFQPLGFGDWKATVAAATGLAAKEAVVGTFGVLYNDSTTS
;
A
#
# COMPACT_ATOMS: atom_id res chain seq x y z
N ASP A 1 16.16 -23.75 26.80
CA ASP A 1 16.83 -23.65 28.11
C ASP A 1 18.20 -24.32 28.20
N LYS A 2 18.39 -25.55 27.66
CA LYS A 2 19.70 -26.24 27.69
C LYS A 2 20.75 -25.54 26.81
N VAL A 3 20.37 -24.99 25.66
CA VAL A 3 21.30 -24.32 24.73
C VAL A 3 21.74 -22.97 25.32
N ILE A 4 20.81 -22.22 25.91
CA ILE A 4 21.10 -20.93 26.57
C ILE A 4 22.01 -21.14 27.77
N LYS A 5 21.74 -22.17 28.61
CA LYS A 5 22.62 -22.51 29.72
C LYS A 5 24.01 -22.93 29.25
N LYS A 6 24.12 -23.71 28.16
CA LYS A 6 25.41 -24.12 27.60
C LYS A 6 26.19 -22.92 27.05
N ALA A 7 25.53 -21.98 26.41
CA ALA A 7 26.17 -20.74 25.95
C ALA A 7 26.66 -19.85 27.12
N ALA A 8 25.91 -19.77 28.23
CA ALA A 8 26.27 -19.01 29.41
C ALA A 8 27.49 -19.56 30.17
N TYR A 9 27.82 -20.84 29.99
CA TYR A 9 28.97 -21.51 30.62
C TYR A 9 30.19 -21.63 29.70
N THR A 10 30.17 -21.03 28.50
CA THR A 10 31.33 -21.02 27.60
C THR A 10 32.40 -20.11 28.18
N THR A 11 33.44 -20.71 28.70
CA THR A 11 34.61 -20.01 29.26
C THR A 11 35.51 -19.48 28.16
N LYS A 12 36.37 -18.51 28.48
CA LYS A 12 37.31 -17.88 27.54
C LYS A 12 38.19 -18.91 26.78
N GLU A 13 38.52 -20.04 27.41
CA GLU A 13 39.30 -21.13 26.81
C GLU A 13 38.56 -21.92 25.73
N THR A 14 37.23 -21.87 25.70
CA THR A 14 36.42 -22.52 24.67
C THR A 14 36.13 -21.59 23.46
N VAL A 15 36.42 -20.32 23.57
CA VAL A 15 36.23 -19.34 22.45
C VAL A 15 37.25 -19.62 21.34
N ASP A 16 38.47 -20.03 21.67
CA ASP A 16 39.51 -20.34 20.68
C ASP A 16 39.21 -21.58 19.83
N THR A 17 38.22 -22.39 20.23
CA THR A 17 37.75 -23.57 19.47
C THR A 17 36.51 -23.36 18.64
N ILE A 18 35.92 -22.17 18.67
CA ILE A 18 34.73 -21.83 17.87
C ILE A 18 35.17 -21.65 16.41
N GLN A 19 34.77 -22.59 15.55
CA GLN A 19 34.90 -22.39 14.10
C GLN A 19 33.87 -21.36 13.62
N TYR A 20 34.38 -20.21 13.22
CA TYR A 20 33.55 -19.18 12.60
C TYR A 20 33.10 -19.63 11.20
N PRO A 21 31.93 -19.17 10.72
CA PRO A 21 31.51 -19.35 9.33
C PRO A 21 32.60 -18.84 8.39
N THR A 22 33.02 -19.65 7.44
CA THR A 22 33.92 -19.25 6.37
C THR A 22 33.10 -18.86 5.13
N TYR A 23 33.33 -17.69 4.65
CA TYR A 23 32.67 -17.13 3.47
C TYR A 23 33.52 -17.34 2.21
N SER A 24 33.14 -16.72 1.10
CA SER A 24 33.95 -16.78 -0.13
C SER A 24 35.32 -16.14 0.06
N ASP A 25 36.34 -16.63 -0.66
CA ASP A 25 37.73 -16.15 -0.54
C ASP A 25 37.85 -14.63 -0.78
N LYS A 26 37.03 -14.08 -1.66
CA LYS A 26 37.00 -12.65 -1.98
C LYS A 26 36.47 -11.82 -0.80
N PHE A 27 35.41 -12.29 -0.17
CA PHE A 27 34.84 -11.61 0.97
C PHE A 27 35.70 -11.77 2.24
N GLU A 28 36.29 -12.94 2.46
CA GLU A 28 37.26 -13.16 3.56
C GLU A 28 38.49 -12.25 3.42
N ALA A 29 38.99 -12.02 2.19
CA ALA A 29 40.08 -11.09 1.97
C ALA A 29 39.70 -9.64 2.33
N ALA A 30 38.47 -9.20 2.01
CA ALA A 30 37.99 -7.89 2.40
C ALA A 30 37.83 -7.76 3.92
N LEU A 31 37.27 -8.78 4.58
CA LEU A 31 37.13 -8.80 6.05
C LEU A 31 38.49 -8.72 6.74
N LYS A 32 39.49 -9.46 6.23
CA LYS A 32 40.84 -9.43 6.77
C LYS A 32 41.48 -8.04 6.67
N GLN A 33 41.33 -7.35 5.54
CA GLN A 33 41.79 -5.98 5.40
C GLN A 33 41.14 -5.03 6.40
N ILE A 34 39.82 -5.17 6.63
CA ILE A 34 39.12 -4.35 7.61
C ILE A 34 39.61 -4.67 9.03
N ILE A 35 39.84 -5.95 9.37
CA ILE A 35 40.40 -6.35 10.66
C ILE A 35 41.77 -5.72 10.87
N ASP A 36 42.62 -5.76 9.85
CA ASP A 36 43.96 -5.15 9.90
C ASP A 36 43.90 -3.62 10.10
N ILE A 37 42.92 -2.93 9.51
CA ILE A 37 42.68 -1.49 9.71
C ILE A 37 42.16 -1.19 11.13
N LEU A 38 41.31 -2.05 11.70
CA LEU A 38 40.76 -1.91 13.05
C LEU A 38 41.84 -2.12 14.12
N GLY A 39 42.82 -2.99 13.86
CA GLY A 39 43.96 -3.24 14.75
C GLY A 39 43.53 -3.47 16.21
N ASP A 40 44.23 -2.77 17.12
CA ASP A 40 44.00 -2.89 18.58
C ASP A 40 42.81 -2.09 19.11
N ILE A 41 42.06 -1.38 18.23
CA ILE A 41 40.90 -0.55 18.65
C ILE A 41 39.77 -1.44 19.18
N VAL A 42 39.63 -2.65 18.63
CA VAL A 42 38.61 -3.62 19.01
C VAL A 42 39.28 -4.88 19.59
N PRO A 43 38.62 -5.58 20.55
CA PRO A 43 39.17 -6.84 21.10
C PRO A 43 39.34 -7.86 20.00
N GLU A 44 40.46 -8.55 19.96
CA GLU A 44 40.79 -9.60 18.96
C GLU A 44 39.70 -10.66 18.82
N CYS A 45 39.08 -11.07 19.94
CA CYS A 45 37.98 -12.04 19.94
C CYS A 45 36.69 -11.56 19.23
N SER A 46 36.51 -10.28 19.06
CA SER A 46 35.34 -9.68 18.41
C SER A 46 35.67 -8.94 17.12
N ALA A 47 36.92 -8.88 16.71
CA ALA A 47 37.40 -8.15 15.54
C ALA A 47 36.64 -8.53 14.26
N ARG A 48 36.36 -9.84 14.06
CA ARG A 48 35.57 -10.33 12.94
C ARG A 48 34.12 -9.81 12.94
N PHE A 49 33.48 -9.75 14.12
CA PHE A 49 32.14 -9.20 14.26
C PHE A 49 32.11 -7.73 13.86
N TYR A 50 33.04 -6.95 14.38
CA TYR A 50 33.14 -5.53 14.05
C TYR A 50 33.46 -5.32 12.57
N ALA A 51 34.36 -6.11 11.96
CA ALA A 51 34.65 -6.03 10.54
C ALA A 51 33.43 -6.25 9.66
N ILE A 52 32.60 -7.28 9.97
CA ILE A 52 31.35 -7.52 9.24
C ILE A 52 30.39 -6.33 9.43
N LYS A 53 30.27 -5.78 10.63
CA LYS A 53 29.37 -4.67 10.92
C LYS A 53 29.82 -3.35 10.27
N PHE A 54 31.10 -3.10 10.21
CA PHE A 54 31.63 -1.96 9.45
C PHE A 54 31.40 -2.14 7.94
N PHE A 55 31.55 -3.36 7.43
CA PHE A 55 31.26 -3.68 6.04
C PHE A 55 29.76 -3.48 5.72
N GLU A 56 28.85 -3.88 6.62
CA GLU A 56 27.39 -3.63 6.53
C GLU A 56 27.03 -2.12 6.67
N ARG A 57 28.00 -1.27 7.00
CA ARG A 57 27.78 0.17 7.33
C ARG A 57 26.78 0.37 8.47
N ASP A 58 26.78 -0.50 9.47
CA ASP A 58 25.90 -0.43 10.63
C ASP A 58 26.14 0.88 11.43
N ALA A 59 25.12 1.74 11.48
CA ALA A 59 25.22 3.04 12.11
C ALA A 59 25.46 3.00 13.61
N LEU A 60 25.01 1.94 14.30
CA LEU A 60 25.21 1.78 15.74
C LEU A 60 26.69 1.53 16.03
N VAL A 61 27.32 0.61 15.30
CA VAL A 61 28.72 0.26 15.45
C VAL A 61 29.64 1.41 15.04
N GLN A 62 29.29 2.13 13.97
CA GLN A 62 30.03 3.31 13.54
C GLN A 62 30.04 4.45 14.59
N ASN A 63 29.01 4.53 15.41
CA ASN A 63 28.91 5.50 16.49
C ASN A 63 29.55 5.00 17.79
N GLU A 64 29.64 3.69 17.99
CA GLU A 64 30.21 3.09 19.20
C GLU A 64 31.74 3.06 19.17
N VAL A 65 32.34 2.84 17.98
CA VAL A 65 33.79 2.72 17.80
C VAL A 65 34.33 4.01 17.18
N GLU A 66 35.15 4.73 17.94
CA GLU A 66 35.78 5.97 17.47
C GLU A 66 36.95 5.64 16.53
N LEU A 67 36.72 5.75 15.22
CA LEU A 67 37.74 5.62 14.19
C LEU A 67 38.21 7.01 13.69
N SER A 68 39.50 7.10 13.35
CA SER A 68 40.02 8.30 12.66
C SER A 68 39.39 8.43 11.27
N GLU A 69 39.28 9.67 10.76
CA GLU A 69 38.75 9.90 9.40
C GLU A 69 39.56 9.19 8.30
N PHE A 70 40.85 8.97 8.54
CA PHE A 70 41.71 8.19 7.64
C PHE A 70 41.28 6.72 7.60
N GLN A 71 41.10 6.08 8.75
CA GLN A 71 40.64 4.68 8.84
C GLN A 71 39.23 4.49 8.26
N LYS A 72 38.35 5.42 8.51
CA LYS A 72 36.99 5.40 7.87
C LYS A 72 37.10 5.47 6.34
N GLY A 73 38.03 6.27 5.84
CA GLY A 73 38.32 6.37 4.39
C GLY A 73 38.81 5.05 3.81
N GLU A 74 39.80 4.42 4.46
CA GLU A 74 40.34 3.13 4.04
C GLU A 74 39.27 2.00 4.06
N ILE A 75 38.48 1.91 5.13
CA ILE A 75 37.38 0.94 5.21
C ILE A 75 36.37 1.15 4.07
N ASN A 76 36.00 2.40 3.79
CA ASN A 76 35.07 2.72 2.71
C ASN A 76 35.63 2.36 1.33
N GLU A 77 36.94 2.49 1.13
CA GLU A 77 37.61 2.09 -0.11
C GLU A 77 37.57 0.56 -0.29
N VAL A 78 37.87 -0.21 0.75
CA VAL A 78 37.75 -1.67 0.74
C VAL A 78 36.32 -2.11 0.42
N ILE A 79 35.32 -1.48 1.06
CA ILE A 79 33.93 -1.78 0.80
C ILE A 79 33.58 -1.51 -0.65
N LYS A 80 33.96 -0.35 -1.19
CA LYS A 80 33.66 0.05 -2.57
C LYS A 80 34.29 -0.88 -3.59
N ILE A 81 35.54 -1.27 -3.39
CA ILE A 81 36.22 -2.26 -4.28
C ILE A 81 35.48 -3.60 -4.24
N THR A 82 35.01 -4.02 -3.06
CA THR A 82 34.28 -5.27 -2.91
C THR A 82 32.89 -5.20 -3.54
N GLU A 83 32.18 -4.07 -3.38
CA GLU A 83 30.89 -3.82 -4.04
C GLU A 83 31.03 -3.88 -5.59
N ASP A 84 32.11 -3.34 -6.14
CA ASP A 84 32.40 -3.39 -7.59
C ASP A 84 32.69 -4.83 -8.06
N ILE A 85 33.39 -5.64 -7.25
CA ILE A 85 33.70 -7.05 -7.57
C ILE A 85 32.44 -7.92 -7.58
N PHE A 86 31.53 -7.72 -6.61
CA PHE A 86 30.29 -8.48 -6.49
C PHE A 86 29.14 -7.89 -7.28
N THR A 87 29.26 -6.65 -7.75
CA THR A 87 28.20 -5.87 -8.42
C THR A 87 26.93 -5.73 -7.59
N GLU A 88 27.07 -5.73 -6.28
CA GLU A 88 26.02 -5.65 -5.28
C GLU A 88 26.45 -4.70 -4.15
N ASP A 89 25.49 -4.18 -3.39
CA ASP A 89 25.75 -3.36 -2.22
C ASP A 89 26.27 -4.19 -1.04
N SER A 90 26.99 -3.57 -0.13
CA SER A 90 27.67 -4.22 1.00
C SER A 90 26.74 -5.04 1.91
N GLU A 91 25.51 -4.56 2.14
CA GLU A 91 24.51 -5.28 2.93
C GLU A 91 24.02 -6.55 2.23
N SER A 92 23.77 -6.48 0.91
CA SER A 92 23.41 -7.65 0.10
C SER A 92 24.50 -8.69 0.03
N ILE A 93 25.78 -8.27 -0.12
CA ILE A 93 26.93 -9.17 -0.14
C ILE A 93 26.97 -10.01 1.15
N VAL A 94 26.89 -9.36 2.33
CA VAL A 94 26.93 -10.08 3.62
C VAL A 94 25.79 -11.06 3.75
N VAL A 95 24.59 -10.65 3.34
CA VAL A 95 23.42 -11.52 3.39
C VAL A 95 23.59 -12.73 2.49
N ASN A 96 24.02 -12.52 1.23
CA ASN A 96 24.24 -13.60 0.27
C ASN A 96 25.30 -14.60 0.76
N GLU A 97 26.43 -14.10 1.28
CA GLU A 97 27.51 -14.95 1.84
C GLU A 97 27.01 -15.78 3.03
N ARG A 98 26.18 -15.21 3.92
CA ARG A 98 25.55 -15.95 5.02
C ARG A 98 24.64 -17.06 4.50
N TYR A 99 23.82 -16.77 3.48
CA TYR A 99 22.91 -17.76 2.90
C TYR A 99 23.67 -18.86 2.16
N GLU A 100 24.74 -18.56 1.43
CA GLU A 100 25.59 -19.59 0.79
C GLU A 100 26.22 -20.52 1.84
N PHE A 101 26.70 -19.97 2.96
CA PHE A 101 27.22 -20.76 4.05
C PHE A 101 26.14 -21.68 4.64
N ILE A 102 24.96 -21.14 4.94
CA ILE A 102 23.82 -21.89 5.49
C ILE A 102 23.42 -23.02 4.52
N GLU A 103 23.34 -22.73 3.22
CA GLU A 103 22.98 -23.71 2.19
C GLU A 103 24.01 -24.84 2.12
N ARG A 104 25.29 -24.51 2.20
CA ARG A 104 26.40 -25.48 2.22
C ARG A 104 26.29 -26.41 3.43
N VAL A 105 26.09 -25.85 4.62
CA VAL A 105 25.93 -26.63 5.86
C VAL A 105 24.65 -27.46 5.85
N ALA A 106 23.54 -26.89 5.38
CA ALA A 106 22.27 -27.59 5.24
C ALA A 106 22.37 -28.78 4.29
N LYS A 107 23.08 -28.64 3.15
CA LYS A 107 23.34 -29.72 2.21
C LYS A 107 24.18 -30.85 2.83
N MET A 108 25.15 -30.51 3.70
CA MET A 108 25.95 -31.48 4.41
C MET A 108 25.16 -32.22 5.50
N ALA A 109 24.24 -31.52 6.16
CA ALA A 109 23.40 -32.04 7.24
C ALA A 109 22.20 -32.86 6.74
N GLN A 110 21.74 -32.60 5.53
CA GLN A 110 20.69 -33.38 4.90
C GLN A 110 21.26 -34.71 4.42
N ASN A 111 20.92 -35.79 5.11
CA ASN A 111 21.10 -37.14 4.55
C ASN A 111 20.35 -37.17 3.23
N GLN A 112 21.07 -37.34 2.13
CA GLN A 112 20.52 -37.49 0.79
C GLN A 112 19.73 -38.80 0.65
N ASP A 113 18.57 -38.87 1.28
CA ASP A 113 17.51 -39.69 0.76
C ASP A 113 16.99 -38.98 -0.51
N SER A 114 17.49 -39.43 -1.64
CA SER A 114 17.31 -38.89 -2.99
C SER A 114 15.88 -38.95 -3.56
N ASN A 115 14.86 -38.90 -2.71
CA ASN A 115 13.46 -38.78 -3.05
C ASN A 115 12.90 -37.44 -2.60
N PHE A 116 13.50 -36.32 -3.06
CA PHE A 116 12.83 -35.05 -3.03
C PHE A 116 11.64 -35.13 -4.02
N LYS A 117 10.56 -35.79 -3.59
CA LYS A 117 9.28 -35.70 -4.30
C LYS A 117 8.87 -34.24 -4.26
N MET A 118 8.90 -33.59 -5.43
CA MET A 118 8.39 -32.23 -5.57
C MET A 118 7.03 -32.14 -4.87
N THR A 119 6.93 -31.24 -3.91
CA THR A 119 5.67 -31.01 -3.20
C THR A 119 4.63 -30.47 -4.17
N ILE A 120 3.36 -30.58 -3.83
CA ILE A 120 2.30 -29.98 -4.62
C ILE A 120 2.51 -28.47 -4.77
N SER A 121 3.02 -27.83 -3.71
CA SER A 121 3.38 -26.42 -3.70
C SER A 121 4.42 -26.09 -4.77
N ASP A 122 5.50 -26.88 -4.90
CA ASP A 122 6.56 -26.65 -5.89
C ASP A 122 6.04 -26.78 -7.33
N LYS A 123 5.07 -27.69 -7.57
CA LYS A 123 4.44 -27.84 -8.89
C LYS A 123 3.60 -26.65 -9.25
N ILE A 124 2.82 -26.12 -8.31
CA ILE A 124 1.99 -24.91 -8.50
C ILE A 124 2.90 -23.72 -8.71
N ASP A 125 3.96 -23.58 -7.89
CA ASP A 125 4.91 -22.47 -7.97
C ASP A 125 5.62 -22.42 -9.32
N ARG A 126 5.97 -23.57 -9.92
CA ARG A 126 6.56 -23.62 -11.26
C ARG A 126 5.69 -22.94 -12.33
N VAL A 127 4.36 -22.97 -12.16
CA VAL A 127 3.41 -22.33 -13.08
C VAL A 127 3.16 -20.89 -12.69
N VAL A 128 2.87 -20.64 -11.41
CA VAL A 128 2.47 -19.32 -10.88
C VAL A 128 3.63 -18.33 -10.87
N THR A 129 4.86 -18.79 -10.61
CA THR A 129 6.05 -17.93 -10.59
C THR A 129 6.80 -17.90 -11.93
N ASN A 130 6.25 -18.54 -12.97
CA ASN A 130 6.83 -18.51 -14.31
C ASN A 130 6.86 -17.08 -14.85
N ARG A 131 7.99 -16.64 -15.38
CA ARG A 131 8.25 -15.28 -15.85
C ARG A 131 7.21 -14.74 -16.85
N ILE A 132 6.63 -15.59 -17.68
CA ILE A 132 5.67 -15.23 -18.73
C ILE A 132 4.24 -15.43 -18.24
N LEU A 133 3.97 -16.56 -17.56
CA LEU A 133 2.62 -16.94 -17.13
C LEU A 133 2.15 -16.21 -15.85
N ALA A 134 3.07 -15.74 -15.01
CA ALA A 134 2.71 -15.09 -13.76
C ALA A 134 1.84 -13.83 -13.95
N LEU A 135 2.17 -12.98 -14.93
CA LEU A 135 1.39 -11.76 -15.21
C LEU A 135 -0.03 -12.05 -15.74
N PRO A 136 -0.23 -12.91 -16.75
CA PRO A 136 -1.59 -13.29 -17.18
C PRO A 136 -2.42 -13.95 -16.07
N ILE A 137 -1.84 -14.91 -15.34
CA ILE A 137 -2.52 -15.58 -14.22
C ILE A 137 -2.95 -14.54 -13.18
N PHE A 138 -2.03 -13.65 -12.83
CA PHE A 138 -2.30 -12.55 -11.92
C PHE A 138 -3.46 -11.67 -12.42
N ALA A 139 -3.44 -11.26 -13.68
CA ALA A 139 -4.51 -10.46 -14.27
C ALA A 139 -5.87 -11.17 -14.18
N ILE A 140 -5.92 -12.46 -14.45
CA ILE A 140 -7.14 -13.28 -14.34
C ILE A 140 -7.64 -13.35 -12.89
N VAL A 141 -6.74 -13.63 -11.94
CA VAL A 141 -7.10 -13.71 -10.51
C VAL A 141 -7.63 -12.37 -10.01
N MET A 142 -6.97 -11.26 -10.35
CA MET A 142 -7.43 -9.93 -9.95
C MET A 142 -8.75 -9.55 -10.64
N PHE A 143 -8.90 -9.87 -11.91
CA PHE A 143 -10.17 -9.68 -12.61
C PHE A 143 -11.31 -10.41 -11.91
N LEU A 144 -11.10 -11.67 -11.51
CA LEU A 144 -12.10 -12.46 -10.80
C LEU A 144 -12.43 -11.85 -9.42
N VAL A 145 -11.42 -11.39 -8.67
CA VAL A 145 -11.63 -10.70 -7.39
C VAL A 145 -12.49 -9.45 -7.57
N TYR A 146 -12.15 -8.60 -8.55
CA TYR A 146 -12.91 -7.38 -8.81
C TYR A 146 -14.30 -7.66 -9.36
N TYR A 147 -14.46 -8.66 -10.21
CA TYR A 147 -15.75 -9.07 -10.73
C TYR A 147 -16.69 -9.52 -9.60
N LEU A 148 -16.18 -10.33 -8.67
CA LEU A 148 -16.96 -10.78 -7.51
C LEU A 148 -17.28 -9.63 -6.55
N SER A 149 -16.30 -8.74 -6.31
CA SER A 149 -16.45 -7.67 -5.33
C SER A 149 -17.26 -6.48 -5.85
N ILE A 150 -17.11 -6.13 -7.14
CA ILE A 150 -17.68 -4.89 -7.69
C ILE A 150 -18.90 -5.16 -8.56
N GLN A 151 -18.92 -6.26 -9.34
CA GLN A 151 -19.97 -6.50 -10.32
C GLN A 151 -21.08 -7.44 -9.86
N THR A 152 -20.84 -8.28 -8.85
CA THR A 152 -21.82 -9.30 -8.43
C THR A 152 -22.22 -9.16 -6.97
N VAL A 153 -21.53 -9.87 -6.09
CA VAL A 153 -21.91 -9.96 -4.67
C VAL A 153 -21.81 -8.59 -3.97
N GLY A 154 -20.74 -7.83 -4.23
CA GLY A 154 -20.56 -6.53 -3.61
C GLY A 154 -21.65 -5.54 -4.01
N THR A 155 -21.98 -5.43 -5.30
CA THR A 155 -23.01 -4.51 -5.80
C THR A 155 -24.38 -4.90 -5.26
N MET A 156 -24.77 -6.18 -5.35
CA MET A 156 -26.06 -6.65 -4.86
C MET A 156 -26.30 -6.26 -3.37
N TRP A 157 -25.28 -6.39 -2.53
CA TRP A 157 -25.39 -6.02 -1.12
C TRP A 157 -25.35 -4.50 -0.92
N THR A 158 -24.58 -3.79 -1.71
CA THR A 158 -24.48 -2.34 -1.68
C THR A 158 -25.82 -1.71 -2.10
N ASP A 159 -26.44 -2.19 -3.18
CA ASP A 159 -27.73 -1.70 -3.65
C ASP A 159 -28.83 -1.99 -2.61
N TRP A 160 -28.82 -3.18 -2.01
CA TRP A 160 -29.76 -3.48 -0.93
C TRP A 160 -29.59 -2.53 0.29
N VAL A 161 -28.35 -2.25 0.68
CA VAL A 161 -28.08 -1.31 1.80
C VAL A 161 -28.47 0.11 1.43
N ASN A 162 -28.16 0.56 0.21
CA ASN A 162 -28.47 1.92 -0.21
C ASN A 162 -29.96 2.12 -0.44
N ASP A 163 -30.62 1.22 -1.17
CA ASP A 163 -32.01 1.40 -1.58
C ASP A 163 -32.97 1.05 -0.45
N VAL A 164 -32.78 -0.12 0.19
CA VAL A 164 -33.72 -0.62 1.18
C VAL A 164 -33.43 -0.06 2.58
N LEU A 165 -32.16 -0.08 3.01
CA LEU A 165 -31.82 0.33 4.39
C LEU A 165 -31.78 1.85 4.51
N PHE A 166 -31.00 2.53 3.69
CA PHE A 166 -30.79 3.98 3.76
C PHE A 166 -31.71 4.78 2.83
N GLY A 167 -32.29 4.17 1.79
CA GLY A 167 -33.29 4.81 0.94
C GLY A 167 -34.69 4.85 1.56
N ASP A 168 -35.12 3.71 2.13
CA ASP A 168 -36.50 3.55 2.63
C ASP A 168 -36.58 3.40 4.15
N LEU A 169 -35.94 2.40 4.72
CA LEU A 169 -36.17 1.98 6.12
C LEU A 169 -35.73 3.04 7.13
N VAL A 170 -34.49 3.46 7.09
CA VAL A 170 -33.91 4.39 8.09
C VAL A 170 -34.53 5.78 7.98
N PRO A 171 -34.68 6.40 6.79
CA PRO A 171 -35.32 7.70 6.66
C PRO A 171 -36.77 7.68 7.16
N ASN A 172 -37.58 6.69 6.78
CA ASN A 172 -38.97 6.58 7.20
C ASN A 172 -39.10 6.41 8.73
N TRP A 173 -38.24 5.62 9.37
CA TRP A 173 -38.26 5.47 10.83
C TRP A 173 -37.82 6.73 11.56
N VAL A 174 -36.79 7.41 11.04
CA VAL A 174 -36.30 8.68 11.59
C VAL A 174 -37.39 9.75 11.44
N GLN A 175 -38.02 9.84 10.27
CA GLN A 175 -39.08 10.80 9.98
C GLN A 175 -40.29 10.57 10.88
N ALA A 176 -40.78 9.34 11.03
CA ALA A 176 -41.87 9.00 11.95
C ALA A 176 -41.55 9.39 13.40
N GLY A 177 -40.29 9.23 13.82
CA GLY A 177 -39.83 9.66 15.15
C GLY A 177 -39.80 11.18 15.31
N LEU A 178 -39.35 11.91 14.28
CA LEU A 178 -39.31 13.38 14.28
C LEU A 178 -40.73 13.98 14.26
N ASP A 179 -41.64 13.40 13.48
CA ASP A 179 -43.07 13.79 13.44
C ASP A 179 -43.73 13.61 14.80
N TYR A 180 -43.44 12.50 15.50
CA TYR A 180 -43.96 12.27 16.85
C TYR A 180 -43.44 13.32 17.86
N LEU A 181 -42.21 13.79 17.70
CA LEU A 181 -41.58 14.82 18.54
C LEU A 181 -41.95 16.25 18.13
N HIS A 182 -42.71 16.44 17.04
CA HIS A 182 -43.11 17.76 16.51
C HIS A 182 -41.90 18.67 16.29
N VAL A 183 -40.83 18.15 15.67
CA VAL A 183 -39.58 18.86 15.47
C VAL A 183 -39.72 19.89 14.33
N SER A 184 -39.03 21.02 14.45
CA SER A 184 -39.00 22.06 13.38
C SER A 184 -38.35 21.55 12.09
N GLY A 185 -38.90 21.94 10.92
CA GLY A 185 -38.44 21.41 9.61
C GLY A 185 -36.97 21.57 9.30
N TRP A 186 -36.27 22.59 9.82
CA TRP A 186 -34.83 22.73 9.64
C TRP A 186 -34.02 21.63 10.33
N LEU A 187 -34.48 21.16 11.49
CA LEU A 187 -33.82 20.08 12.23
C LEU A 187 -34.12 18.72 11.59
N GLU A 188 -35.28 18.57 10.97
CA GLU A 188 -35.66 17.42 10.15
C GLU A 188 -34.71 17.27 8.96
N SER A 189 -34.50 18.33 8.17
CA SER A 189 -33.53 18.34 7.06
C SER A 189 -32.11 18.05 7.53
N LEU A 190 -31.69 18.64 8.65
CA LEU A 190 -30.35 18.35 9.20
C LEU A 190 -30.18 16.86 9.50
N ILE A 191 -31.19 16.25 10.10
CA ILE A 191 -31.10 14.84 10.52
C ILE A 191 -31.21 13.91 9.30
N ILE A 192 -32.17 14.13 8.41
CA ILE A 192 -32.40 13.24 7.27
C ILE A 192 -31.36 13.47 6.19
N ASP A 193 -31.23 14.70 5.67
CA ASP A 193 -30.40 15.02 4.53
C ASP A 193 -28.93 15.19 4.90
N GLY A 194 -28.63 15.63 6.13
CA GLY A 194 -27.27 15.78 6.62
C GLY A 194 -26.72 14.50 7.27
N ILE A 195 -27.38 14.01 8.33
CA ILE A 195 -26.83 12.92 9.16
C ILE A 195 -27.11 11.57 8.55
N VAL A 196 -28.39 11.26 8.23
CA VAL A 196 -28.78 9.93 7.72
C VAL A 196 -28.18 9.71 6.34
N ALA A 197 -28.23 10.69 5.45
CA ALA A 197 -27.61 10.62 4.14
C ALA A 197 -26.08 10.50 4.23
N GLY A 198 -25.43 11.28 5.13
CA GLY A 198 -23.98 11.19 5.37
C GLY A 198 -23.53 9.83 5.92
N VAL A 199 -24.27 9.26 6.87
CA VAL A 199 -24.03 7.89 7.37
C VAL A 199 -24.27 6.87 6.27
N GLY A 200 -25.35 7.03 5.50
CA GLY A 200 -25.72 6.18 4.38
C GLY A 200 -24.60 6.11 3.34
N THR A 201 -24.01 7.25 2.98
CA THR A 201 -22.88 7.30 2.04
C THR A 201 -21.70 6.45 2.51
N VAL A 202 -21.37 6.49 3.81
CA VAL A 202 -20.23 5.72 4.36
C VAL A 202 -20.55 4.23 4.45
N LEU A 203 -21.73 3.90 4.98
CA LEU A 203 -22.13 2.50 5.20
C LEU A 203 -22.59 1.84 3.89
N GLY A 204 -23.05 2.61 2.92
CA GLY A 204 -23.43 2.11 1.60
C GLY A 204 -22.30 1.43 0.86
N PHE A 205 -21.05 1.90 0.99
CA PHE A 205 -19.87 1.26 0.37
C PHE A 205 -19.30 0.11 1.20
N LEU A 206 -19.72 -0.04 2.44
CA LEU A 206 -19.15 -1.02 3.36
C LEU A 206 -19.27 -2.48 2.86
N PRO A 207 -20.41 -2.93 2.32
CA PRO A 207 -20.56 -4.30 1.83
C PRO A 207 -19.57 -4.62 0.71
N GLN A 208 -19.41 -3.72 -0.26
CA GLN A 208 -18.48 -3.89 -1.38
C GLN A 208 -17.03 -4.00 -0.91
N ILE A 209 -16.61 -3.12 0.00
CA ILE A 209 -15.29 -3.13 0.60
C ILE A 209 -15.08 -4.40 1.43
N PHE A 210 -16.11 -4.87 2.14
CA PHE A 210 -16.03 -6.08 2.96
C PHE A 210 -15.81 -7.33 2.11
N VAL A 211 -16.54 -7.47 0.99
CA VAL A 211 -16.34 -8.57 0.03
C VAL A 211 -14.92 -8.50 -0.57
N LEU A 212 -14.45 -7.30 -0.91
CA LEU A 212 -13.08 -7.10 -1.39
C LEU A 212 -12.04 -7.58 -0.36
N PHE A 213 -12.21 -7.23 0.92
CA PHE A 213 -11.30 -7.69 1.97
C PHE A 213 -11.35 -9.20 2.20
N ILE A 214 -12.51 -9.83 2.04
CA ILE A 214 -12.61 -11.30 2.07
C ILE A 214 -11.78 -11.91 0.95
N CYS A 215 -11.97 -11.46 -0.29
CA CYS A 215 -11.23 -11.97 -1.44
C CYS A 215 -9.72 -11.75 -1.30
N LEU A 216 -9.29 -10.56 -0.91
CA LEU A 216 -7.88 -10.25 -0.67
C LEU A 216 -7.31 -11.07 0.50
N GLY A 217 -8.07 -11.24 1.58
CA GLY A 217 -7.69 -12.05 2.72
C GLY A 217 -7.50 -13.53 2.37
N ILE A 218 -8.33 -14.07 1.49
CA ILE A 218 -8.17 -15.42 0.94
C ILE A 218 -6.85 -15.54 0.16
N LEU A 219 -6.56 -14.58 -0.72
CA LEU A 219 -5.33 -14.59 -1.52
C LEU A 219 -4.07 -14.43 -0.66
N GLU A 220 -4.15 -13.62 0.39
CA GLU A 220 -3.07 -13.42 1.36
C GLU A 220 -2.83 -14.69 2.19
N ASP A 221 -3.91 -15.29 2.73
CA ASP A 221 -3.84 -16.50 3.57
C ASP A 221 -3.32 -17.71 2.78
N ILE A 222 -3.72 -17.90 1.51
CA ILE A 222 -3.17 -18.94 0.63
C ILE A 222 -1.67 -18.73 0.35
N GLY A 223 -1.15 -17.51 0.52
CA GLY A 223 0.23 -17.15 0.20
C GLY A 223 0.45 -16.74 -1.26
N TYR A 224 -0.61 -16.49 -2.03
CA TYR A 224 -0.51 -16.06 -3.42
C TYR A 224 0.14 -14.68 -3.57
N MET A 225 -0.15 -13.74 -2.66
CA MET A 225 0.40 -12.38 -2.66
C MET A 225 1.93 -12.35 -2.57
N SER A 226 2.53 -13.23 -1.75
CA SER A 226 3.98 -13.34 -1.60
C SER A 226 4.66 -13.75 -2.92
N ARG A 227 4.04 -14.64 -3.68
CA ARG A 227 4.57 -15.13 -4.95
C ARG A 227 4.56 -14.08 -6.03
N ILE A 228 3.48 -13.33 -6.12
CA ILE A 228 3.39 -12.20 -7.05
C ILE A 228 4.38 -11.11 -6.69
N ALA A 229 4.54 -10.79 -5.40
CA ALA A 229 5.56 -9.85 -4.95
C ALA A 229 6.97 -10.28 -5.36
N PHE A 230 7.28 -11.57 -5.23
CA PHE A 230 8.56 -12.15 -5.65
C PHE A 230 8.79 -12.01 -7.16
N VAL A 231 7.79 -12.33 -7.99
CA VAL A 231 7.89 -12.20 -9.47
C VAL A 231 8.09 -10.75 -9.87
N MET A 232 7.34 -9.84 -9.24
CA MET A 232 7.34 -8.42 -9.57
C MET A 232 8.54 -7.67 -9.00
N ASP A 233 9.22 -8.20 -7.98
CA ASP A 233 10.41 -7.57 -7.39
C ASP A 233 11.47 -7.28 -8.44
N ARG A 234 11.75 -8.24 -9.33
CA ARG A 234 12.71 -8.05 -10.42
C ARG A 234 12.36 -6.89 -11.36
N VAL A 235 11.07 -6.65 -11.61
CA VAL A 235 10.59 -5.57 -12.46
C VAL A 235 10.71 -4.24 -11.72
N PHE A 236 10.24 -4.19 -10.48
CA PHE A 236 10.21 -2.98 -9.65
C PHE A 236 11.61 -2.50 -9.27
N ARG A 237 12.54 -3.40 -9.01
CA ARG A 237 13.95 -3.06 -8.74
C ARG A 237 14.60 -2.27 -9.88
N ARG A 238 14.26 -2.56 -11.14
CA ARG A 238 14.77 -1.77 -12.29
C ARG A 238 14.35 -0.30 -12.21
N PHE A 239 13.20 -0.04 -11.61
CA PHE A 239 12.67 1.32 -11.41
C PHE A 239 13.03 1.89 -10.04
N GLY A 240 13.79 1.15 -9.24
CA GLY A 240 14.24 1.58 -7.92
C GLY A 240 13.18 1.48 -6.82
N LEU A 241 12.11 0.73 -7.04
CA LEU A 241 11.08 0.43 -6.06
C LEU A 241 11.30 -0.97 -5.48
N SER A 242 10.96 -1.17 -4.21
CA SER A 242 11.00 -2.48 -3.56
C SER A 242 9.86 -3.38 -4.09
N GLY A 243 10.09 -4.67 -4.25
CA GLY A 243 9.05 -5.63 -4.61
C GLY A 243 7.88 -5.67 -3.62
N LYS A 244 8.15 -5.37 -2.34
CA LYS A 244 7.08 -5.22 -1.32
C LYS A 244 6.13 -4.07 -1.63
N SER A 245 6.58 -3.04 -2.36
CA SER A 245 5.74 -1.90 -2.78
C SER A 245 4.68 -2.30 -3.81
N PHE A 246 4.87 -3.41 -4.53
CA PHE A 246 3.92 -3.88 -5.51
C PHE A 246 2.59 -4.29 -4.90
N ILE A 247 2.59 -4.95 -3.73
CA ILE A 247 1.36 -5.40 -3.05
C ILE A 247 0.41 -4.22 -2.76
N PRO A 248 0.85 -3.13 -2.09
CA PRO A 248 0.01 -1.96 -1.92
C PRO A 248 -0.46 -1.31 -3.24
N MET A 249 0.41 -1.21 -4.24
CA MET A 249 0.04 -0.63 -5.54
C MET A 249 -1.04 -1.45 -6.25
N LEU A 250 -0.97 -2.75 -6.09
CA LEU A 250 -1.94 -3.68 -6.62
C LEU A 250 -3.30 -3.55 -5.91
N ILE A 251 -3.30 -3.50 -4.59
CA ILE A 251 -4.51 -3.25 -3.80
C ILE A 251 -5.12 -1.88 -4.17
N ALA A 252 -4.30 -0.90 -4.54
CA ALA A 252 -4.73 0.43 -4.94
C ALA A 252 -5.61 0.43 -6.21
N THR A 253 -5.49 -0.58 -7.08
CA THR A 253 -6.38 -0.72 -8.23
C THR A 253 -7.85 -0.90 -7.82
N GLY A 254 -8.10 -1.54 -6.67
CA GLY A 254 -9.44 -1.65 -6.09
C GLY A 254 -9.80 -0.45 -5.23
N CYS A 255 -8.97 -0.17 -4.22
CA CYS A 255 -9.20 0.95 -3.30
C CYS A 255 -7.89 1.47 -2.71
N GLY A 256 -7.70 2.80 -2.74
CA GLY A 256 -6.49 3.46 -2.22
C GLY A 256 -6.33 3.34 -0.70
N VAL A 257 -7.43 3.29 0.08
CA VAL A 257 -7.37 3.22 1.55
C VAL A 257 -6.74 1.91 2.04
N PRO A 258 -7.22 0.72 1.63
CA PRO A 258 -6.55 -0.54 1.98
C PRO A 258 -5.12 -0.63 1.44
N ALA A 259 -4.83 -0.03 0.29
CA ALA A 259 -3.49 0.02 -0.25
C ALA A 259 -2.51 0.75 0.68
N ILE A 260 -2.88 1.93 1.16
CA ILE A 260 -2.10 2.68 2.13
C ILE A 260 -1.97 1.90 3.45
N MET A 261 -3.04 1.23 3.89
CA MET A 261 -2.98 0.38 5.10
C MET A 261 -2.04 -0.82 4.92
N ALA A 262 -1.99 -1.42 3.72
CA ALA A 262 -1.10 -2.52 3.41
C ALA A 262 0.37 -2.09 3.33
N SER A 263 0.66 -0.83 3.00
CA SER A 263 2.04 -0.32 2.96
C SER A 263 2.79 -0.41 4.30
N ARG A 264 2.07 -0.62 5.42
CA ARG A 264 2.66 -0.84 6.75
C ARG A 264 3.50 -2.11 6.84
N THR A 265 3.31 -3.06 5.92
CA THR A 265 4.12 -4.27 5.85
C THR A 265 5.51 -4.02 5.28
N ILE A 266 5.76 -2.83 4.73
CA ILE A 266 7.06 -2.42 4.22
C ILE A 266 7.92 -1.95 5.39
N GLU A 267 9.02 -2.64 5.66
CA GLU A 267 9.92 -2.39 6.78
C GLU A 267 10.70 -1.09 6.58
N ASN A 268 11.25 -0.89 5.38
CA ASN A 268 11.99 0.32 5.05
C ASN A 268 11.05 1.53 5.02
N GLU A 269 11.28 2.50 5.91
CA GLU A 269 10.42 3.67 6.07
C GLU A 269 10.39 4.56 4.80
N ARG A 270 11.50 4.66 4.09
CA ARG A 270 11.61 5.48 2.86
C ARG A 270 10.83 4.85 1.72
N ASP A 271 11.00 3.54 1.49
CA ASP A 271 10.22 2.80 0.49
C ASP A 271 8.73 2.83 0.83
N ARG A 272 8.39 2.73 2.10
CA ARG A 272 7.00 2.87 2.57
C ARG A 272 6.43 4.24 2.24
N ARG A 273 7.17 5.33 2.49
CA ARG A 273 6.75 6.69 2.15
C ARG A 273 6.57 6.88 0.65
N ILE A 274 7.52 6.43 -0.16
CA ILE A 274 7.42 6.47 -1.63
C ILE A 274 6.19 5.70 -2.08
N THR A 275 5.97 4.50 -1.56
CA THR A 275 4.80 3.67 -1.89
C THR A 275 3.49 4.36 -1.53
N ILE A 276 3.38 5.00 -0.36
CA ILE A 276 2.18 5.75 0.05
C ILE A 276 1.91 6.91 -0.91
N MET A 277 2.94 7.64 -1.31
CA MET A 277 2.81 8.79 -2.23
C MET A 277 2.43 8.35 -3.65
N THR A 278 2.92 7.21 -4.12
CA THR A 278 2.76 6.78 -5.52
C THR A 278 1.59 5.82 -5.73
N ALA A 279 1.22 5.00 -4.75
CA ALA A 279 0.14 4.01 -4.89
C ALA A 279 -1.21 4.64 -5.27
N THR A 280 -1.48 5.88 -4.81
CA THR A 280 -2.73 6.59 -5.09
C THR A 280 -2.86 7.08 -6.53
N PHE A 281 -1.81 7.06 -7.35
CA PHE A 281 -1.93 7.38 -8.78
C PHE A 281 -2.65 6.28 -9.56
N MET A 282 -2.68 5.05 -9.03
CA MET A 282 -3.40 3.96 -9.67
C MET A 282 -4.90 4.27 -9.73
N PRO A 283 -5.55 4.16 -10.91
CA PRO A 283 -6.99 4.28 -11.02
C PRO A 283 -7.68 3.16 -10.24
N CYS A 284 -8.60 3.52 -9.35
CA CYS A 284 -9.47 2.59 -8.65
C CYS A 284 -10.90 2.68 -9.21
N SER A 285 -11.82 1.82 -8.78
CA SER A 285 -13.20 1.79 -9.28
C SER A 285 -13.87 3.17 -9.25
N ALA A 286 -13.82 3.89 -8.15
CA ALA A 286 -14.42 5.21 -8.03
C ALA A 286 -13.76 6.29 -8.93
N LYS A 287 -12.45 6.18 -9.20
CA LYS A 287 -11.82 7.05 -10.20
C LYS A 287 -12.26 6.71 -11.62
N LEU A 288 -12.53 5.43 -11.90
CA LEU A 288 -13.00 5.01 -13.21
C LEU A 288 -14.38 5.59 -13.56
N GLU A 289 -15.26 5.75 -12.60
CA GLU A 289 -16.56 6.40 -12.82
C GLU A 289 -16.38 7.84 -13.29
N ILE A 290 -15.49 8.59 -12.64
CA ILE A 290 -15.16 9.97 -13.06
C ILE A 290 -14.50 9.98 -14.45
N ILE A 291 -13.57 9.05 -14.67
CA ILE A 291 -12.86 8.92 -15.96
C ILE A 291 -13.85 8.54 -17.06
N ALA A 292 -14.79 7.63 -16.78
CA ALA A 292 -15.84 7.23 -17.73
C ALA A 292 -16.78 8.38 -18.06
N LEU A 293 -17.17 9.19 -17.06
CA LEU A 293 -17.97 10.38 -17.26
C LEU A 293 -17.25 11.38 -18.18
N ILE A 294 -15.99 11.68 -17.90
CA ILE A 294 -15.18 12.61 -18.70
C ILE A 294 -14.91 12.04 -20.10
N ALA A 295 -14.55 10.76 -20.20
CA ALA A 295 -14.31 10.11 -21.47
C ALA A 295 -15.58 10.05 -22.34
N GLY A 296 -16.73 9.76 -21.73
CA GLY A 296 -18.01 9.76 -22.43
C GLY A 296 -18.44 11.14 -22.93
N ALA A 297 -18.13 12.20 -22.17
CA ALA A 297 -18.44 13.57 -22.56
C ALA A 297 -17.53 14.11 -23.67
N PHE A 298 -16.21 13.86 -23.61
CA PHE A 298 -15.24 14.43 -24.55
C PHE A 298 -14.83 13.48 -25.69
N PHE A 299 -14.94 12.17 -25.48
CA PHE A 299 -14.48 11.14 -26.43
C PHE A 299 -15.50 10.01 -26.59
N PRO A 300 -16.78 10.29 -26.97
CA PRO A 300 -17.86 9.29 -27.02
C PRO A 300 -17.55 8.12 -27.97
N ASP A 301 -16.77 8.38 -29.04
CA ASP A 301 -16.48 7.40 -30.09
C ASP A 301 -15.23 6.54 -29.81
N ASN A 302 -14.50 6.78 -28.72
CA ASN A 302 -13.23 6.12 -28.43
C ASN A 302 -13.27 5.27 -27.15
N PRO A 303 -13.54 3.96 -27.24
CA PRO A 303 -13.62 3.07 -26.08
C PRO A 303 -12.26 2.84 -25.40
N PHE A 304 -11.14 3.22 -26.04
CA PHE A 304 -9.80 3.01 -25.50
C PHE A 304 -9.34 4.09 -24.51
N VAL A 305 -10.06 5.20 -24.36
CA VAL A 305 -9.67 6.31 -23.48
C VAL A 305 -9.69 5.88 -22.01
N ALA A 306 -10.74 5.22 -21.56
CA ALA A 306 -10.83 4.74 -20.17
C ALA A 306 -9.76 3.69 -19.83
N PRO A 307 -9.51 2.64 -20.64
CA PRO A 307 -8.40 1.72 -20.40
C PRO A 307 -7.02 2.36 -20.44
N SER A 308 -6.81 3.38 -21.29
CA SER A 308 -5.51 4.08 -21.40
C SER A 308 -5.09 4.76 -20.09
N THR A 309 -6.06 5.15 -19.25
CA THR A 309 -5.77 5.78 -17.94
C THR A 309 -5.04 4.85 -16.97
N TYR A 310 -5.21 3.52 -17.06
CA TYR A 310 -4.43 2.56 -16.30
C TYR A 310 -2.95 2.60 -16.69
N PHE A 311 -2.67 2.65 -18.00
CA PHE A 311 -1.29 2.75 -18.50
C PHE A 311 -0.64 4.08 -18.08
N ILE A 312 -1.40 5.18 -18.14
CA ILE A 312 -0.94 6.50 -17.69
C ILE A 312 -0.70 6.48 -16.18
N GLY A 313 -1.59 5.89 -15.40
CA GLY A 313 -1.45 5.74 -13.95
C GLY A 313 -0.18 4.94 -13.59
N PHE A 314 0.04 3.81 -14.25
CA PHE A 314 1.23 2.98 -14.05
C PHE A 314 2.52 3.72 -14.45
N LEU A 315 2.51 4.40 -15.59
CA LEU A 315 3.64 5.22 -16.04
C LEU A 315 3.94 6.35 -15.03
N THR A 316 2.91 7.00 -14.50
CA THR A 316 3.04 8.06 -13.49
C THR A 316 3.65 7.52 -12.20
N ILE A 317 3.28 6.31 -11.77
CA ILE A 317 3.89 5.64 -10.61
C ILE A 317 5.39 5.44 -10.82
N ILE A 318 5.78 4.93 -11.99
CA ILE A 318 7.20 4.70 -12.32
C ILE A 318 7.96 6.02 -12.33
N LEU A 319 7.48 7.01 -13.07
CA LEU A 319 8.14 8.31 -13.20
C LEU A 319 8.25 9.04 -11.85
N SER A 320 7.18 9.06 -11.06
CA SER A 320 7.19 9.68 -9.74
C SER A 320 8.08 8.90 -8.75
N GLY A 321 8.10 7.57 -8.80
CA GLY A 321 8.99 6.74 -8.00
C GLY A 321 10.46 7.04 -8.28
N ILE A 322 10.85 7.11 -9.56
CA ILE A 322 12.20 7.48 -9.98
C ILE A 322 12.55 8.93 -9.54
N ALA A 323 11.62 9.87 -9.71
CA ALA A 323 11.83 11.26 -9.33
C ALA A 323 12.01 11.42 -7.81
N LEU A 324 11.14 10.78 -7.01
CA LEU A 324 11.21 10.81 -5.55
C LEU A 324 12.50 10.17 -5.02
N LYS A 325 12.94 9.07 -5.64
CA LYS A 325 14.19 8.40 -5.25
C LYS A 325 15.43 9.27 -5.50
N LYS A 326 15.44 10.10 -6.55
CA LYS A 326 16.53 11.04 -6.82
C LYS A 326 16.59 12.21 -5.83
N THR A 327 15.53 12.43 -5.07
CA THR A 327 15.48 13.50 -4.06
C THR A 327 16.26 13.07 -2.83
N SER A 328 17.17 13.90 -2.33
CA SER A 328 18.05 13.59 -1.20
C SER A 328 17.29 13.20 0.09
N PHE A 329 16.05 13.65 0.23
CA PHE A 329 15.20 13.35 1.39
C PHE A 329 14.64 11.91 1.40
N LEU A 330 14.44 11.32 0.21
CA LEU A 330 13.85 9.97 0.04
C LEU A 330 14.81 9.00 -0.68
N GLY A 331 16.02 9.46 -1.05
CA GLY A 331 17.04 8.61 -1.65
C GLY A 331 17.45 7.49 -0.68
N SER A 332 17.27 6.25 -1.09
CA SER A 332 17.66 5.06 -0.32
C SER A 332 18.27 4.03 -1.26
N TYR A 333 19.18 3.24 -0.72
CA TYR A 333 19.57 1.98 -1.34
C TYR A 333 18.35 1.05 -1.32
N VAL A 334 18.17 0.29 -2.38
CA VAL A 334 17.09 -0.71 -2.46
C VAL A 334 17.43 -1.82 -1.48
N SER A 335 16.65 -1.96 -0.42
CA SER A 335 16.82 -3.06 0.53
C SER A 335 16.65 -4.41 -0.19
N PRO A 336 17.56 -5.37 0.03
CA PRO A 336 17.44 -6.68 -0.60
C PRO A 336 16.12 -7.33 -0.18
N PHE A 337 15.35 -7.77 -1.18
CA PHE A 337 14.08 -8.45 -0.95
C PHE A 337 14.32 -9.95 -0.80
N ILE A 338 14.46 -10.40 0.43
CA ILE A 338 14.52 -11.82 0.77
C ILE A 338 13.18 -12.18 1.38
N MET A 339 12.41 -13.02 0.70
CA MET A 339 11.15 -13.53 1.20
C MET A 339 11.11 -15.03 1.01
N GLU A 340 10.92 -15.75 2.11
CA GLU A 340 10.59 -17.16 2.06
C GLU A 340 9.15 -17.30 1.53
N LEU A 341 8.97 -18.18 0.54
CA LEU A 341 7.64 -18.47 0.01
C LEU A 341 6.94 -19.47 0.95
N PRO A 342 5.89 -19.07 1.66
CA PRO A 342 5.17 -19.97 2.55
C PRO A 342 4.52 -21.10 1.75
N ALA A 343 4.44 -22.31 2.30
CA ALA A 343 3.73 -23.41 1.67
C ALA A 343 2.25 -23.06 1.48
N TYR A 344 1.64 -23.53 0.37
CA TYR A 344 0.20 -23.36 0.19
C TYR A 344 -0.58 -24.11 1.25
N HIS A 345 -1.53 -23.44 1.84
CA HIS A 345 -2.47 -24.05 2.77
C HIS A 345 -3.91 -23.58 2.48
N MET A 346 -4.87 -24.40 2.87
CA MET A 346 -6.28 -24.04 2.74
C MET A 346 -6.60 -22.86 3.67
N PRO A 347 -7.26 -21.80 3.16
CA PRO A 347 -7.58 -20.64 3.97
C PRO A 347 -8.57 -21.02 5.07
N LYS A 348 -8.30 -20.55 6.29
CA LYS A 348 -9.21 -20.73 7.42
C LYS A 348 -10.30 -19.68 7.36
N VAL A 349 -11.53 -20.08 7.04
CA VAL A 349 -12.68 -19.17 6.88
C VAL A 349 -12.82 -18.19 8.05
N TRP A 350 -12.66 -18.65 9.29
CA TRP A 350 -12.76 -17.81 10.47
C TRP A 350 -11.66 -16.73 10.55
N SER A 351 -10.43 -17.08 10.15
CA SER A 351 -9.30 -16.13 10.10
C SER A 351 -9.54 -15.05 9.06
N VAL A 352 -9.99 -15.46 7.87
CA VAL A 352 -10.30 -14.53 6.77
C VAL A 352 -11.45 -13.59 7.15
N LEU A 353 -12.54 -14.12 7.75
CA LEU A 353 -13.67 -13.29 8.18
C LEU A 353 -13.25 -12.29 9.29
N ARG A 354 -12.47 -12.74 10.26
CA ARG A 354 -11.94 -11.85 11.31
C ARG A 354 -11.03 -10.77 10.73
N TYR A 355 -10.18 -11.12 9.79
CA TYR A 355 -9.32 -10.19 9.06
C TYR A 355 -10.15 -9.15 8.30
N ALA A 356 -11.11 -9.59 7.48
CA ALA A 356 -11.99 -8.72 6.70
C ALA A 356 -12.81 -7.78 7.61
N PHE A 357 -13.37 -8.30 8.70
CA PHE A 357 -14.12 -7.50 9.67
C PHE A 357 -13.23 -6.46 10.38
N GLY A 358 -12.02 -6.86 10.77
CA GLY A 358 -11.05 -5.93 11.38
C GLY A 358 -10.64 -4.79 10.45
N LYS A 359 -10.43 -5.09 9.16
CA LYS A 359 -10.12 -4.09 8.12
C LYS A 359 -11.32 -3.17 7.84
N ALA A 360 -12.53 -3.75 7.69
CA ALA A 360 -13.76 -2.99 7.48
C ALA A 360 -14.06 -2.07 8.69
N MET A 361 -13.94 -2.55 9.90
CA MET A 361 -14.12 -1.74 11.11
C MET A 361 -13.08 -0.62 11.23
N SER A 362 -11.83 -0.89 10.84
CA SER A 362 -10.78 0.13 10.80
C SER A 362 -11.07 1.20 9.75
N PHE A 363 -11.66 0.82 8.60
CA PHE A 363 -12.13 1.75 7.59
C PHE A 363 -13.26 2.64 8.14
N VAL A 364 -14.31 2.05 8.73
CA VAL A 364 -15.43 2.81 9.31
C VAL A 364 -14.94 3.79 10.38
N LYS A 365 -14.07 3.37 11.27
CA LYS A 365 -13.57 4.25 12.34
C LYS A 365 -12.71 5.40 11.84
N ARG A 366 -11.91 5.22 10.79
CA ARG A 366 -10.96 6.24 10.31
C ARG A 366 -11.53 7.08 9.17
N ALA A 367 -12.00 6.42 8.12
CA ALA A 367 -12.55 7.09 6.96
C ALA A 367 -13.98 7.55 7.22
N GLY A 368 -14.80 6.73 7.89
CA GLY A 368 -16.19 7.04 8.18
C GLY A 368 -16.37 8.31 8.99
N THR A 369 -15.58 8.52 10.05
CA THR A 369 -15.66 9.76 10.84
C THR A 369 -15.31 11.00 10.05
N ILE A 370 -14.28 10.93 9.21
CA ILE A 370 -13.84 12.08 8.37
C ILE A 370 -14.87 12.36 7.28
N ILE A 371 -15.31 11.33 6.56
CA ILE A 371 -16.28 11.45 5.47
C ILE A 371 -17.60 11.98 6.03
N PHE A 372 -18.11 11.39 7.12
CA PHE A 372 -19.32 11.86 7.78
C PHE A 372 -19.24 13.33 8.18
N SER A 373 -18.16 13.74 8.86
CA SER A 373 -17.99 15.14 9.26
C SER A 373 -17.97 16.08 8.07
N LEU A 374 -17.26 15.70 6.99
CA LEU A 374 -17.20 16.51 5.76
C LEU A 374 -18.54 16.55 5.04
N THR A 375 -19.29 15.45 4.98
CA THR A 375 -20.62 15.42 4.34
C THR A 375 -21.60 16.34 5.09
N VAL A 376 -21.61 16.33 6.41
CA VAL A 376 -22.45 17.24 7.21
C VAL A 376 -22.05 18.70 6.99
N ILE A 377 -20.74 18.99 6.94
CA ILE A 377 -20.24 20.35 6.65
C ILE A 377 -20.66 20.80 5.24
N ILE A 378 -20.49 19.95 4.24
CA ILE A 378 -20.86 20.23 2.85
C ILE A 378 -22.38 20.46 2.74
N TRP A 379 -23.19 19.61 3.38
CA TRP A 379 -24.63 19.76 3.44
C TRP A 379 -25.00 21.13 4.04
N PHE A 380 -24.42 21.47 5.20
CA PHE A 380 -24.66 22.77 5.82
C PHE A 380 -24.29 23.94 4.90
N MET A 381 -23.13 23.87 4.26
CA MET A 381 -22.68 24.91 3.35
C MET A 381 -23.49 24.98 2.05
N SER A 382 -24.14 23.91 1.61
CA SER A 382 -25.01 23.88 0.43
C SER A 382 -26.41 24.37 0.71
N SER A 383 -26.89 24.27 1.95
CA SER A 383 -28.26 24.60 2.34
C SER A 383 -28.42 26.00 2.92
N TYR A 384 -27.34 26.66 3.34
CA TYR A 384 -27.39 27.95 4.03
C TYR A 384 -26.52 29.01 3.35
N ASP A 385 -26.98 30.27 3.44
CA ASP A 385 -26.23 31.48 3.08
C ASP A 385 -25.45 32.01 4.31
N PHE A 386 -24.59 33.01 4.11
CA PHE A 386 -23.84 33.71 5.17
C PHE A 386 -24.72 34.35 6.24
N ALA A 387 -26.01 34.61 5.93
CA ALA A 387 -27.00 35.09 6.88
C ALA A 387 -27.73 33.98 7.66
N PHE A 388 -27.30 32.70 7.51
CA PHE A 388 -27.93 31.49 8.10
C PHE A 388 -29.41 31.32 7.69
N GLN A 389 -29.76 31.80 6.49
CA GLN A 389 -31.07 31.55 5.89
C GLN A 389 -30.97 30.35 4.95
N ALA A 390 -31.99 29.52 4.93
CA ALA A 390 -32.07 28.40 3.99
C ALA A 390 -32.32 29.02 2.57
N VAL A 391 -31.44 28.68 1.65
CA VAL A 391 -31.43 29.19 0.27
C VAL A 391 -31.17 28.04 -0.71
N ASP A 392 -31.53 28.30 -1.98
CA ASP A 392 -31.17 27.37 -3.04
C ASP A 392 -29.64 27.25 -3.15
N THR A 393 -29.15 26.09 -3.59
CA THR A 393 -27.72 25.77 -3.68
C THR A 393 -26.91 26.82 -4.45
N GLU A 394 -27.53 27.54 -5.40
CA GLU A 394 -26.87 28.56 -6.20
C GLU A 394 -26.46 29.81 -5.39
N TYR A 395 -27.18 30.14 -4.33
CA TYR A 395 -26.92 31.29 -3.44
C TYR A 395 -26.25 30.88 -2.13
N SER A 396 -25.94 29.62 -1.98
CA SER A 396 -25.33 29.03 -0.77
C SER A 396 -23.89 29.49 -0.54
N ILE A 397 -23.41 29.29 0.69
CA ILE A 397 -22.00 29.48 1.07
C ILE A 397 -21.08 28.66 0.15
N LEU A 398 -21.51 27.45 -0.18
CA LEU A 398 -20.76 26.53 -1.02
C LEU A 398 -20.56 27.08 -2.44
N ALA A 399 -21.63 27.66 -3.04
CA ALA A 399 -21.55 28.31 -4.34
C ALA A 399 -20.66 29.56 -4.32
N ALA A 400 -20.72 30.35 -3.26
CA ALA A 400 -19.88 31.53 -3.09
C ALA A 400 -18.39 31.15 -3.01
N LEU A 401 -18.04 30.13 -2.23
CA LEU A 401 -16.68 29.59 -2.17
C LEU A 401 -16.25 28.96 -3.50
N GLY A 402 -17.14 28.22 -4.16
CA GLY A 402 -16.91 27.68 -5.50
C GLY A 402 -16.52 28.76 -6.50
N ARG A 403 -17.28 29.89 -6.53
CA ARG A 403 -16.97 31.05 -7.39
C ARG A 403 -15.63 31.69 -7.03
N ALA A 404 -15.30 31.80 -5.72
CA ALA A 404 -14.04 32.38 -5.27
C ALA A 404 -12.82 31.55 -5.69
N ILE A 405 -12.97 30.22 -5.77
CA ILE A 405 -11.87 29.29 -6.10
C ILE A 405 -11.84 28.93 -7.59
N ALA A 406 -12.94 29.19 -8.33
CA ALA A 406 -13.08 28.80 -9.73
C ALA A 406 -11.94 29.30 -10.64
N TRP A 407 -11.33 30.46 -10.32
CA TRP A 407 -10.20 30.99 -11.08
C TRP A 407 -8.97 30.05 -11.09
N ILE A 408 -8.77 29.25 -10.05
CA ILE A 408 -7.65 28.27 -9.98
C ILE A 408 -7.86 27.16 -11.00
N PHE A 409 -9.12 26.76 -11.24
CA PHE A 409 -9.48 25.70 -12.17
C PHE A 409 -9.71 26.19 -13.60
N GLN A 410 -9.75 27.50 -13.82
CA GLN A 410 -9.93 28.10 -15.13
C GLN A 410 -8.88 27.63 -16.16
N PRO A 411 -7.56 27.54 -15.85
CA PRO A 411 -6.57 27.03 -16.79
C PRO A 411 -6.79 25.57 -17.19
N LEU A 412 -7.53 24.80 -16.38
CA LEU A 412 -7.84 23.38 -16.61
C LEU A 412 -9.13 23.18 -17.41
N GLY A 413 -9.82 24.27 -17.79
CA GLY A 413 -11.10 24.21 -18.50
C GLY A 413 -12.34 24.08 -17.61
N PHE A 414 -12.18 24.07 -16.29
CA PHE A 414 -13.26 23.92 -15.29
C PHE A 414 -13.51 25.21 -14.52
N GLY A 415 -13.59 26.35 -15.21
CA GLY A 415 -13.79 27.67 -14.61
C GLY A 415 -15.23 27.96 -14.10
N ASP A 416 -16.12 26.96 -14.15
CA ASP A 416 -17.46 27.02 -13.58
C ASP A 416 -17.47 26.69 -12.10
N TRP A 417 -18.29 27.41 -11.31
CA TRP A 417 -18.41 27.17 -9.87
C TRP A 417 -18.98 25.79 -9.55
N LYS A 418 -19.91 25.29 -10.38
CA LYS A 418 -20.49 23.93 -10.21
C LYS A 418 -19.42 22.85 -10.32
N ALA A 419 -18.59 22.92 -11.37
CA ALA A 419 -17.47 22.01 -11.56
C ALA A 419 -16.41 22.14 -10.46
N THR A 420 -16.15 23.36 -9.99
CA THR A 420 -15.22 23.62 -8.88
C THR A 420 -15.72 23.00 -7.57
N VAL A 421 -17.02 23.15 -7.26
CA VAL A 421 -17.65 22.54 -6.10
C VAL A 421 -17.58 21.01 -6.18
N ALA A 422 -17.92 20.43 -7.34
CA ALA A 422 -17.81 18.97 -7.54
C ALA A 422 -16.37 18.47 -7.37
N ALA A 423 -15.38 19.21 -7.85
CA ALA A 423 -13.98 18.89 -7.64
C ALA A 423 -13.57 19.00 -6.15
N ALA A 424 -14.06 20.03 -5.44
CA ALA A 424 -13.79 20.22 -4.03
C ALA A 424 -14.45 19.14 -3.16
N THR A 425 -15.67 18.72 -3.46
CA THR A 425 -16.33 17.58 -2.78
C THR A 425 -15.58 16.27 -3.01
N GLY A 426 -14.94 16.13 -4.18
CA GLY A 426 -14.08 15.00 -4.50
C GLY A 426 -12.82 14.87 -3.61
N LEU A 427 -12.37 15.96 -2.99
CA LEU A 427 -11.29 15.91 -1.99
C LEU A 427 -11.77 15.23 -0.68
N ALA A 428 -13.04 15.37 -0.37
CA ALA A 428 -13.65 14.73 0.79
C ALA A 428 -13.98 13.25 0.52
N ALA A 429 -14.73 13.02 -0.57
CA ALA A 429 -15.12 11.70 -1.03
C ALA A 429 -15.19 11.70 -2.55
N LYS A 430 -14.22 11.04 -3.18
CA LYS A 430 -14.13 10.98 -4.66
C LYS A 430 -15.37 10.38 -5.33
N GLU A 431 -16.08 9.51 -4.64
CA GLU A 431 -17.33 8.90 -5.06
C GLU A 431 -18.47 9.94 -5.21
N ALA A 432 -18.43 10.98 -4.38
CA ALA A 432 -19.44 12.04 -4.38
C ALA A 432 -19.35 12.96 -5.61
N VAL A 433 -18.22 12.97 -6.33
CA VAL A 433 -18.01 13.86 -7.48
C VAL A 433 -19.10 13.70 -8.53
N VAL A 434 -19.34 12.46 -8.96
CA VAL A 434 -20.33 12.14 -10.01
C VAL A 434 -21.74 12.50 -9.54
N GLY A 435 -22.09 12.15 -8.30
CA GLY A 435 -23.38 12.53 -7.70
C GLY A 435 -23.55 14.04 -7.61
N THR A 436 -22.52 14.77 -7.19
CA THR A 436 -22.56 16.24 -7.11
C THR A 436 -22.72 16.88 -8.49
N PHE A 437 -22.02 16.36 -9.51
CA PHE A 437 -22.26 16.79 -10.89
C PHE A 437 -23.71 16.55 -11.32
N GLY A 438 -24.25 15.35 -11.05
CA GLY A 438 -25.65 15.02 -11.36
C GLY A 438 -26.64 15.99 -10.74
N VAL A 439 -26.49 16.29 -9.46
CA VAL A 439 -27.37 17.22 -8.74
C VAL A 439 -27.23 18.64 -9.28
N LEU A 440 -26.00 19.18 -9.37
CA LEU A 440 -25.78 20.58 -9.73
C LEU A 440 -26.11 20.91 -11.20
N TYR A 441 -26.01 19.92 -12.11
CA TYR A 441 -26.31 20.14 -13.53
C TYR A 441 -27.73 19.69 -13.93
N ASN A 442 -28.38 18.79 -13.15
CA ASN A 442 -29.76 18.38 -13.44
C ASN A 442 -30.78 19.43 -13.09
N ASP A 443 -30.55 20.24 -12.05
CA ASP A 443 -31.40 21.40 -11.70
C ASP A 443 -31.47 22.48 -12.79
N SER A 444 -30.50 22.52 -13.72
CA SER A 444 -30.48 23.50 -14.80
C SER A 444 -31.33 23.13 -16.02
N THR A 445 -31.91 21.91 -16.05
CA THR A 445 -32.76 21.47 -17.18
C THR A 445 -34.27 21.62 -16.91
N THR A 446 -34.67 22.09 -15.74
CA THR A 446 -36.07 22.26 -15.33
C THR A 446 -36.52 23.74 -15.25
N SER A 447 -35.72 24.69 -15.75
CA SER A 447 -36.12 26.12 -15.86
C SER A 447 -36.31 26.58 -17.30
#